data_488768be4be380838081a6a832150221
#
_entry.id   488768be4be380838081a6a832150221
#
_cell.length_a   1.000
_cell.length_b   1.000
_cell.length_c   1.000
_cell.angle_alpha   90.00
_cell.angle_beta   90.00
_cell.angle_gamma   90.00
#
_symmetry.space_group_name_H-M   'P 1'
#
loop_
_entity.id
_entity.type
_entity.pdbx_description
1 polymer ?
#
loop_
_entity_poly.entity_id
_entity_poly.type
_entity_poly.pdbx_seq_one_letter_code
_entity_poly.pdbx_strand_id
1 'polypeptide(L)'
;MQQNQRNFIIISKHKRLTRLWQFFFTGWGLVMVAVLVAASFFTKQILWTPIRAINMRDVVTNQFKMSNASFVGTDKDGNPFMIQAVSGRKEYNKPDIIFLEKPSGTIARTTQGKKITDKVSAARGQFNLKTKELNLNGNVRVDSSNGDKIQTDEMVIQL
;
A
#
# COMPACT_ATOMS: atom_id res chain seq x y z
N MET A 1 28.46 10.96 80.33
CA MET A 1 27.02 10.75 80.02
C MET A 1 26.56 11.44 78.76
N GLN A 2 27.44 11.72 77.78
CA GLN A 2 27.08 12.46 76.52
C GLN A 2 27.09 11.59 75.27
N GLN A 3 27.50 10.38 75.32
CA GLN A 3 27.68 9.51 74.14
C GLN A 3 26.39 8.76 73.73
N ASN A 4 25.41 8.67 74.60
CA ASN A 4 24.17 7.94 74.34
C ASN A 4 23.08 8.74 73.63
N GLN A 5 23.17 10.03 73.62
CA GLN A 5 22.18 10.92 72.96
C GLN A 5 22.40 11.04 71.44
N ARG A 6 23.60 10.86 70.94
CA ARG A 6 23.88 10.95 69.47
C ARG A 6 23.37 9.79 68.67
N ASN A 7 23.30 8.59 69.28
CA ASN A 7 22.88 7.40 68.59
C ASN A 7 21.35 7.33 68.38
N PHE A 8 20.56 7.98 69.24
CA PHE A 8 19.11 8.01 69.10
C PHE A 8 18.61 8.90 67.94
N ILE A 9 19.35 9.96 67.63
CA ILE A 9 18.96 10.88 66.56
C ILE A 9 19.22 10.32 65.17
N ILE A 10 20.21 9.44 65.02
CA ILE A 10 20.55 8.80 63.78
C ILE A 10 19.53 7.73 63.41
N ILE A 11 19.03 6.99 64.37
CA ILE A 11 18.06 5.89 64.17
C ILE A 11 16.68 6.43 63.76
N SER A 12 16.28 7.61 64.24
CA SER A 12 14.99 8.20 63.90
C SER A 12 14.91 8.76 62.48
N LYS A 13 16.04 9.18 61.90
CA LYS A 13 16.09 9.68 60.51
C LYS A 13 15.97 8.56 59.48
N HIS A 14 16.52 7.37 59.75
CA HIS A 14 16.42 6.22 58.84
C HIS A 14 15.00 5.68 58.75
N LYS A 15 14.23 5.68 59.79
CA LYS A 15 12.83 5.18 59.78
C LYS A 15 11.89 6.06 58.94
N ARG A 16 12.17 7.35 58.80
CA ARG A 16 11.35 8.20 57.96
C ARG A 16 11.72 8.11 56.49
N LEU A 17 12.98 7.86 56.18
CA LEU A 17 13.43 7.68 54.80
C LEU A 17 12.91 6.34 54.22
N THR A 18 12.94 5.27 54.97
CA THR A 18 12.44 3.97 54.53
C THR A 18 10.93 3.96 54.26
N ARG A 19 10.14 4.71 55.06
CA ARG A 19 8.71 4.87 54.77
C ARG A 19 8.42 5.66 53.50
N LEU A 20 9.20 6.71 53.23
CA LEU A 20 9.09 7.47 51.97
C LEU A 20 9.44 6.61 50.76
N TRP A 21 10.45 5.77 50.87
CA TRP A 21 10.83 4.84 49.79
C TRP A 21 9.77 3.76 49.54
N GLN A 22 9.12 3.24 50.60
CA GLN A 22 8.01 2.30 50.47
C GLN A 22 6.81 2.91 49.74
N PHE A 23 6.45 4.16 50.02
CA PHE A 23 5.36 4.84 49.31
C PHE A 23 5.74 5.15 47.85
N PHE A 24 7.01 5.37 47.56
CA PHE A 24 7.49 5.62 46.22
C PHE A 24 7.41 4.35 45.36
N PHE A 25 7.82 3.20 45.88
CA PHE A 25 7.76 1.93 45.18
C PHE A 25 6.33 1.40 45.01
N THR A 26 5.46 1.58 45.96
CA THR A 26 4.04 1.17 45.85
C THR A 26 3.29 2.10 44.88
N GLY A 27 3.54 3.41 44.91
CA GLY A 27 2.95 4.36 43.96
C GLY A 27 3.38 4.11 42.51
N TRP A 28 4.67 3.85 42.28
CA TRP A 28 5.20 3.55 40.94
C TRP A 28 4.69 2.21 40.39
N GLY A 29 4.53 1.21 41.27
CA GLY A 29 3.93 -0.06 40.88
C GLY A 29 2.50 0.11 40.37
N LEU A 30 1.71 0.93 41.07
CA LEU A 30 0.32 1.21 40.68
C LEU A 30 0.21 1.97 39.36
N VAL A 31 1.12 2.93 39.12
CA VAL A 31 1.21 3.65 37.83
C VAL A 31 1.59 2.70 36.68
N MET A 32 2.57 1.81 36.88
CA MET A 32 2.94 0.81 35.89
C MET A 32 1.79 -0.12 35.53
N VAL A 33 1.02 -0.59 36.53
CA VAL A 33 -0.16 -1.41 36.27
C VAL A 33 -1.23 -0.63 35.52
N ALA A 34 -1.47 0.63 35.87
CA ALA A 34 -2.42 1.49 35.19
C ALA A 34 -2.02 1.73 33.70
N VAL A 35 -0.72 1.92 33.43
CA VAL A 35 -0.19 2.06 32.05
C VAL A 35 -0.36 0.76 31.26
N LEU A 36 -0.11 -0.40 31.84
CA LEU A 36 -0.31 -1.68 31.19
C LEU A 36 -1.79 -1.96 30.89
N VAL A 37 -2.70 -1.60 31.80
CA VAL A 37 -4.13 -1.71 31.58
C VAL A 37 -4.57 -0.74 30.49
N ALA A 38 -4.14 0.52 30.52
CA ALA A 38 -4.41 1.49 29.48
C ALA A 38 -3.85 1.04 28.11
N ALA A 39 -2.62 0.53 28.07
CA ALA A 39 -2.02 -0.01 26.85
C ALA A 39 -2.83 -1.19 26.29
N SER A 40 -3.40 -2.02 27.15
CA SER A 40 -4.28 -3.15 26.73
C SER A 40 -5.59 -2.67 26.11
N PHE A 41 -6.11 -1.53 26.52
CA PHE A 41 -7.28 -0.90 25.90
C PHE A 41 -6.93 -0.24 24.55
N PHE A 42 -5.77 0.40 24.44
CA PHE A 42 -5.32 1.02 23.20
C PHE A 42 -4.92 0.01 22.12
N THR A 43 -4.30 -1.11 22.49
CA THR A 43 -3.97 -2.19 21.54
C THR A 43 -5.21 -2.84 20.94
N LYS A 44 -6.33 -2.91 21.66
CA LYS A 44 -7.60 -3.39 21.07
C LYS A 44 -8.14 -2.48 19.97
N GLN A 45 -7.90 -1.18 20.01
CA GLN A 45 -8.33 -0.26 18.97
C GLN A 45 -7.41 -0.27 17.73
N ILE A 46 -6.12 -0.55 17.89
CA ILE A 46 -5.16 -0.62 16.79
C ILE A 46 -5.27 -1.95 16.03
N LEU A 47 -5.64 -3.04 16.70
CA LEU A 47 -5.85 -4.36 16.08
C LEU A 47 -7.20 -4.52 15.36
N TRP A 48 -8.08 -3.53 15.46
CA TRP A 48 -9.37 -3.50 14.74
C TRP A 48 -9.35 -2.59 13.52
N THR A 49 -8.20 -2.18 13.00
CA THR A 49 -8.17 -1.89 11.58
C THR A 49 -8.50 -3.21 10.89
N PRO A 50 -9.68 -3.33 10.24
CA PRO A 50 -9.93 -4.54 9.47
C PRO A 50 -8.80 -4.56 8.44
N ILE A 51 -7.88 -5.51 8.56
CA ILE A 51 -7.22 -6.06 7.39
C ILE A 51 -8.41 -6.27 6.48
N ARG A 52 -8.56 -5.42 5.45
CA ARG A 52 -9.63 -5.56 4.47
C ARG A 52 -9.62 -7.03 4.14
N ALA A 53 -10.65 -7.73 4.60
CA ALA A 53 -10.76 -9.15 4.45
C ALA A 53 -10.49 -9.41 2.98
N ILE A 54 -9.35 -10.02 2.68
CA ILE A 54 -9.11 -10.61 1.38
C ILE A 54 -10.30 -11.52 1.26
N ASN A 55 -11.26 -11.14 0.40
CA ASN A 55 -12.47 -11.90 0.21
C ASN A 55 -11.99 -13.27 -0.25
N MET A 56 -12.00 -14.22 0.67
CA MET A 56 -11.61 -15.60 0.37
C MET A 56 -12.48 -16.23 -0.74
N ARG A 57 -13.61 -15.61 -1.05
CA ARG A 57 -14.42 -15.96 -2.24
C ARG A 57 -13.67 -15.75 -3.55
N ASP A 58 -12.77 -14.74 -3.63
CA ASP A 58 -12.01 -14.48 -4.86
C ASP A 58 -10.85 -15.50 -5.04
N VAL A 59 -10.41 -16.15 -3.98
CA VAL A 59 -9.38 -17.22 -4.03
C VAL A 59 -9.96 -18.52 -4.58
N VAL A 60 -11.26 -18.75 -4.39
CA VAL A 60 -11.94 -19.98 -4.89
C VAL A 60 -12.25 -19.89 -6.39
N THR A 61 -12.24 -18.71 -6.99
CA THR A 61 -12.62 -18.50 -8.40
C THR A 61 -11.45 -18.62 -9.39
N ASN A 62 -10.30 -19.15 -9.03
CA ASN A 62 -9.13 -19.29 -9.93
C ASN A 62 -8.73 -17.97 -10.64
N GLN A 63 -9.03 -16.83 -10.05
CA GLN A 63 -8.78 -15.50 -10.61
C GLN A 63 -8.07 -14.62 -9.57
N PHE A 64 -6.98 -14.03 -9.97
CA PHE A 64 -6.31 -12.98 -9.18
C PHE A 64 -6.81 -11.62 -9.64
N LYS A 65 -7.48 -10.86 -8.76
CA LYS A 65 -8.02 -9.53 -9.05
C LYS A 65 -7.20 -8.45 -8.32
N MET A 66 -6.81 -7.43 -9.06
CA MET A 66 -6.13 -6.24 -8.54
C MET A 66 -7.02 -5.01 -8.74
N SER A 67 -7.14 -4.15 -7.75
CA SER A 67 -7.74 -2.82 -7.89
C SER A 67 -6.65 -1.80 -8.18
N ASN A 68 -6.95 -0.79 -9.01
CA ASN A 68 -5.99 0.24 -9.42
C ASN A 68 -4.69 -0.36 -9.98
N ALA A 69 -4.83 -1.26 -10.95
CA ALA A 69 -3.69 -1.87 -11.60
C ALA A 69 -2.88 -0.82 -12.37
N SER A 70 -1.56 -0.84 -12.21
CA SER A 70 -0.63 0.05 -12.93
C SER A 70 0.55 -0.74 -13.46
N PHE A 71 0.87 -0.53 -14.73
CA PHE A 71 1.99 -1.16 -15.44
C PHE A 71 2.85 -0.08 -16.05
N VAL A 72 4.12 -0.09 -15.73
CA VAL A 72 5.11 0.86 -16.24
C VAL A 72 6.25 0.06 -16.87
N GLY A 73 6.71 0.49 -18.02
CA GLY A 73 7.81 -0.17 -18.71
C GLY A 73 8.35 0.66 -19.86
N THR A 74 9.17 0.02 -20.67
CA THR A 74 9.68 0.55 -21.93
C THR A 74 9.33 -0.41 -23.06
N ASP A 75 9.05 0.17 -24.24
CA ASP A 75 8.85 -0.59 -25.47
C ASP A 75 10.18 -1.14 -26.02
N LYS A 76 10.15 -1.76 -27.21
CA LYS A 76 11.34 -2.30 -27.88
C LYS A 76 12.38 -1.23 -28.23
N ASP A 77 11.92 -0.02 -28.46
CA ASP A 77 12.74 1.13 -28.89
C ASP A 77 13.22 1.97 -27.68
N GLY A 78 12.93 1.48 -26.43
CA GLY A 78 13.30 2.15 -25.19
C GLY A 78 12.39 3.31 -24.79
N ASN A 79 11.25 3.51 -25.47
CA ASN A 79 10.31 4.56 -25.11
C ASN A 79 9.46 4.15 -23.91
N PRO A 80 9.23 5.04 -22.94
CA PRO A 80 8.47 4.71 -21.75
C PRO A 80 6.97 4.61 -22.06
N PHE A 81 6.30 3.66 -21.40
CA PHE A 81 4.86 3.57 -21.35
C PHE A 81 4.35 3.41 -19.93
N MET A 82 3.14 3.89 -19.69
CA MET A 82 2.40 3.68 -18.44
C MET A 82 0.96 3.33 -18.79
N ILE A 83 0.48 2.21 -18.26
CA ILE A 83 -0.90 1.76 -18.40
C ILE A 83 -1.51 1.62 -17.01
N GLN A 84 -2.67 2.22 -16.81
CA GLN A 84 -3.44 2.15 -15.58
C GLN A 84 -4.81 1.58 -15.89
N ALA A 85 -5.42 0.87 -14.94
CA ALA A 85 -6.78 0.36 -15.06
C ALA A 85 -7.49 0.39 -13.72
N VAL A 86 -8.80 0.58 -13.73
CA VAL A 86 -9.64 0.52 -12.52
C VAL A 86 -9.49 -0.84 -11.84
N SER A 87 -9.48 -1.90 -12.62
CA SER A 87 -9.18 -3.24 -12.13
C SER A 87 -8.39 -4.05 -13.14
N GLY A 88 -7.53 -4.93 -12.63
CA GLY A 88 -6.83 -5.95 -13.41
C GLY A 88 -7.21 -7.33 -12.91
N ARG A 89 -7.45 -8.28 -13.83
CA ARG A 89 -7.77 -9.68 -13.53
C ARG A 89 -6.86 -10.60 -14.30
N LYS A 90 -6.28 -11.55 -13.58
CA LYS A 90 -5.47 -12.61 -14.16
C LYS A 90 -6.16 -13.95 -13.96
N GLU A 91 -6.31 -14.74 -15.02
CA GLU A 91 -6.88 -16.08 -14.96
C GLU A 91 -5.76 -17.11 -14.84
N TYR A 92 -6.00 -18.16 -14.06
CA TYR A 92 -5.02 -19.21 -13.83
C TYR A 92 -4.65 -19.98 -15.12
N ASN A 93 -5.63 -20.18 -16.01
CA ASN A 93 -5.44 -20.84 -17.30
C ASN A 93 -4.77 -19.97 -18.37
N LYS A 94 -4.64 -18.66 -18.12
CA LYS A 94 -3.98 -17.69 -19.00
C LYS A 94 -3.00 -16.82 -18.21
N PRO A 95 -1.89 -17.41 -17.72
CA PRO A 95 -1.00 -16.73 -16.78
C PRO A 95 -0.27 -15.51 -17.37
N ASP A 96 -0.17 -15.41 -18.68
CA ASP A 96 0.52 -14.32 -19.36
C ASP A 96 -0.42 -13.17 -19.75
N ILE A 97 -1.74 -13.32 -19.57
CA ILE A 97 -2.73 -12.34 -19.98
C ILE A 97 -3.36 -11.69 -18.75
N ILE A 98 -3.36 -10.37 -18.73
CA ILE A 98 -4.05 -9.55 -17.73
C ILE A 98 -5.24 -8.87 -18.42
N PHE A 99 -6.43 -9.15 -17.96
CA PHE A 99 -7.64 -8.47 -18.38
C PHE A 99 -7.78 -7.16 -17.61
N LEU A 100 -7.97 -6.07 -18.33
CA LEU A 100 -8.02 -4.71 -17.77
C LEU A 100 -9.43 -4.14 -17.94
N GLU A 101 -9.93 -3.50 -16.91
CA GLU A 101 -11.20 -2.78 -16.93
C GLU A 101 -10.92 -1.27 -16.95
N LYS A 102 -11.49 -0.59 -17.92
CA LYS A 102 -11.28 0.84 -18.18
C LYS A 102 -9.79 1.21 -18.19
N PRO A 103 -8.99 0.57 -19.06
CA PRO A 103 -7.60 0.94 -19.18
C PRO A 103 -7.46 2.36 -19.71
N SER A 104 -6.46 3.06 -19.18
CA SER A 104 -5.97 4.33 -19.68
C SER A 104 -4.45 4.33 -19.60
N GLY A 105 -3.79 4.98 -20.54
CA GLY A 105 -2.34 4.95 -20.54
C GLY A 105 -1.72 6.09 -21.33
N THR A 106 -0.41 6.20 -21.15
CA THR A 106 0.44 7.12 -21.88
C THR A 106 1.57 6.30 -22.48
N ILE A 107 1.76 6.43 -23.79
CA ILE A 107 2.77 5.70 -24.55
C ILE A 107 3.61 6.75 -25.28
N ALA A 108 4.90 6.77 -25.02
CA ALA A 108 5.83 7.60 -25.77
C ALA A 108 6.31 6.84 -27.01
N ARG A 109 6.49 7.54 -28.10
CA ARG A 109 7.13 7.00 -29.32
C ARG A 109 8.01 8.07 -29.95
N THR A 110 9.03 7.66 -30.66
CA THR A 110 9.90 8.54 -31.41
C THR A 110 9.67 8.33 -32.90
N THR A 111 9.18 9.35 -33.57
CA THR A 111 8.94 9.32 -35.04
C THR A 111 9.73 10.43 -35.68
N GLN A 112 10.61 10.09 -36.63
CA GLN A 112 11.47 11.04 -37.34
C GLN A 112 12.28 11.96 -36.38
N GLY A 113 12.78 11.39 -35.26
CA GLY A 113 13.54 12.15 -34.26
C GLY A 113 12.70 13.03 -33.32
N LYS A 114 11.38 13.11 -33.53
CA LYS A 114 10.46 13.86 -32.67
C LYS A 114 9.78 12.92 -31.66
N LYS A 115 9.82 13.30 -30.39
CA LYS A 115 9.08 12.58 -29.35
C LYS A 115 7.60 12.93 -29.39
N ILE A 116 6.76 11.93 -29.53
CA ILE A 116 5.31 12.02 -29.54
C ILE A 116 4.80 11.22 -28.33
N THR A 117 3.80 11.75 -27.67
CA THR A 117 3.15 11.07 -26.53
C THR A 117 1.69 10.86 -26.88
N ASP A 118 1.27 9.63 -26.85
CA ASP A 118 -0.09 9.21 -27.12
C ASP A 118 -0.79 8.88 -25.80
N LYS A 119 -1.94 9.49 -25.54
CA LYS A 119 -2.84 9.13 -24.45
C LYS A 119 -3.89 8.20 -24.99
N VAL A 120 -4.01 7.03 -24.38
CA VAL A 120 -4.90 5.97 -24.84
C VAL A 120 -5.91 5.65 -23.75
N SER A 121 -7.15 5.38 -24.12
CA SER A 121 -8.20 4.91 -23.20
C SER A 121 -9.16 3.98 -23.91
N ALA A 122 -9.76 3.02 -23.17
CA ALA A 122 -10.74 2.08 -23.69
C ALA A 122 -11.68 1.58 -22.57
N ALA A 123 -12.77 0.91 -22.96
CA ALA A 123 -13.65 0.28 -21.99
C ALA A 123 -13.03 -0.98 -21.38
N ARG A 124 -12.32 -1.76 -22.16
CA ARG A 124 -11.66 -3.01 -21.77
C ARG A 124 -10.33 -3.15 -22.47
N GLY A 125 -9.42 -3.93 -21.86
CA GLY A 125 -8.13 -4.24 -22.46
C GLY A 125 -7.63 -5.62 -22.03
N GLN A 126 -6.69 -6.14 -22.79
CA GLN A 126 -5.93 -7.34 -22.48
C GLN A 126 -4.46 -7.02 -22.70
N PHE A 127 -3.66 -7.17 -21.65
CA PHE A 127 -2.22 -6.98 -21.73
C PHE A 127 -1.51 -8.32 -21.63
N ASN A 128 -0.77 -8.66 -22.65
CA ASN A 128 0.05 -9.86 -22.69
C ASN A 128 1.45 -9.52 -22.16
N LEU A 129 1.80 -10.06 -21.01
CA LEU A 129 3.09 -9.84 -20.34
C LEU A 129 4.28 -10.37 -21.13
N LYS A 130 4.07 -11.43 -21.92
CA LYS A 130 5.13 -12.12 -22.66
C LYS A 130 5.42 -11.42 -23.99
N THR A 131 4.38 -11.09 -24.76
CA THR A 131 4.52 -10.44 -26.08
C THR A 131 4.56 -8.92 -25.99
N LYS A 132 4.26 -8.34 -24.81
CA LYS A 132 4.13 -6.88 -24.64
C LYS A 132 3.04 -6.25 -25.50
N GLU A 133 2.03 -7.02 -25.82
CA GLU A 133 0.92 -6.59 -26.66
C GLU A 133 -0.26 -6.15 -25.79
N LEU A 134 -0.78 -4.96 -26.09
CA LEU A 134 -1.97 -4.39 -25.46
C LEU A 134 -3.12 -4.36 -26.45
N ASN A 135 -4.08 -5.24 -26.27
CA ASN A 135 -5.33 -5.28 -27.02
C ASN A 135 -6.38 -4.45 -26.29
N LEU A 136 -6.88 -3.41 -26.94
CA LEU A 136 -7.91 -2.50 -26.42
C LEU A 136 -9.22 -2.73 -27.16
N ASN A 137 -10.34 -2.72 -26.41
CA ASN A 137 -11.66 -2.98 -26.97
C ASN A 137 -12.73 -2.09 -26.31
N GLY A 138 -13.63 -1.59 -27.15
CA GLY A 138 -14.77 -0.75 -26.79
C GLY A 138 -14.41 0.71 -26.57
N ASN A 139 -14.88 1.56 -27.48
CA ASN A 139 -14.72 3.00 -27.43
C ASN A 139 -13.26 3.43 -27.18
N VAL A 140 -12.35 2.85 -27.95
CA VAL A 140 -10.91 3.18 -27.89
C VAL A 140 -10.69 4.59 -28.39
N ARG A 141 -9.99 5.41 -27.61
CA ARG A 141 -9.60 6.77 -27.94
C ARG A 141 -8.11 6.94 -27.81
N VAL A 142 -7.50 7.55 -28.78
CA VAL A 142 -6.09 7.93 -28.78
C VAL A 142 -5.99 9.41 -29.06
N ASP A 143 -5.42 10.15 -28.12
CA ASP A 143 -5.10 11.57 -28.26
C ASP A 143 -3.59 11.71 -28.31
N SER A 144 -3.08 12.10 -29.46
CA SER A 144 -1.65 12.26 -29.71
C SER A 144 -1.18 13.70 -29.48
N SER A 145 0.02 13.86 -28.94
CA SER A 145 0.60 15.20 -28.69
C SER A 145 0.91 15.99 -29.97
N ASN A 146 0.88 15.34 -31.13
CA ASN A 146 0.97 16.02 -32.44
C ASN A 146 -0.37 16.59 -32.94
N GLY A 147 -1.46 16.36 -32.17
CA GLY A 147 -2.81 16.84 -32.51
C GLY A 147 -3.72 15.78 -33.13
N ASP A 148 -3.21 14.61 -33.49
CA ASP A 148 -4.03 13.53 -34.04
C ASP A 148 -4.95 12.96 -32.98
N LYS A 149 -6.18 12.64 -33.39
CA LYS A 149 -7.19 11.98 -32.55
C LYS A 149 -7.77 10.81 -33.32
N ILE A 150 -7.72 9.64 -32.70
CA ILE A 150 -8.25 8.41 -33.27
C ILE A 150 -9.34 7.88 -32.34
N GLN A 151 -10.45 7.48 -32.90
CA GLN A 151 -11.50 6.76 -32.19
C GLN A 151 -11.87 5.51 -32.99
N THR A 152 -11.85 4.36 -32.31
CA THR A 152 -12.17 3.06 -32.91
C THR A 152 -12.77 2.14 -31.87
N ASP A 153 -13.35 1.02 -32.29
CA ASP A 153 -13.87 0.03 -31.35
C ASP A 153 -12.80 -0.98 -30.89
N GLU A 154 -11.75 -1.13 -31.66
CA GLU A 154 -10.67 -2.08 -31.36
C GLU A 154 -9.32 -1.53 -31.80
N MET A 155 -8.29 -1.78 -31.01
CA MET A 155 -6.91 -1.40 -31.30
C MET A 155 -5.92 -2.35 -30.63
N VAL A 156 -4.89 -2.70 -31.38
CA VAL A 156 -3.75 -3.47 -30.89
C VAL A 156 -2.52 -2.59 -30.86
N ILE A 157 -1.85 -2.53 -29.72
CA ILE A 157 -0.63 -1.73 -29.55
C ILE A 157 0.49 -2.69 -29.13
N GLN A 158 1.59 -2.64 -29.86
CA GLN A 158 2.81 -3.37 -29.54
C GLN A 158 3.73 -2.46 -28.72
N LEU A 159 4.11 -2.89 -27.51
CA LEU A 159 4.95 -2.15 -26.57
C LEU A 159 6.36 -2.73 -26.47
#